data_3af614d739567c691f0772760207f2a3
#
_entry.id   3af614d739567c691f0772760207f2a3
#
_cell.length_a   1.000
_cell.length_b   1.000
_cell.length_c   1.000
_cell.angle_alpha   90.00
_cell.angle_beta   90.00
_cell.angle_gamma   90.00
#
_symmetry.space_group_name_H-M   'P 1'
#
loop_
_entity.id
_entity.type
_entity.pdbx_description
1 polymer ?
#
loop_
_entity_poly.entity_id
_entity_poly.type
_entity_poly.pdbx_seq_one_letter_code
_entity_poly.pdbx_strand_id
1 'polypeptide(L)'
;MVGITAFSLINIKKEGFKKRQLVTETYLLDQRSYAFSDHYKFRTEYVPDDFLFNKEKKNILIVGNSYGEDLFKSFFFNKLLYPEYHFALISGKKRYKDTNYQVYCLKELILNNNTVCEVRDFTNNIIEQYEKTHVVVLSTLWTKDDIENLDEVIKLLLKDDKRVIITSPSLESKIFKPHNFNLLDSLVYKSKALLEEDIDFAKKQMYKYLAISDDKNKILKKIANKNKVKYLLQSDFQCDNKKSECYILTDQKYKIYWDYGHYTNAGAKYLGKKAHKIGWFNLN
;
A
#
# COMPACT_ATOMS: atom_id res chain seq x y z
N MET A 1 -26.25 -28.26 -37.97
CA MET A 1 -26.80 -27.35 -36.93
C MET A 1 -27.09 -28.03 -35.59
N VAL A 2 -27.24 -29.34 -35.49
CA VAL A 2 -27.54 -30.07 -34.24
C VAL A 2 -26.35 -30.15 -33.25
N GLY A 3 -25.12 -30.13 -33.77
CA GLY A 3 -23.91 -30.27 -32.92
C GLY A 3 -23.59 -29.09 -32.01
N ILE A 4 -23.90 -27.86 -32.44
CA ILE A 4 -23.58 -26.64 -31.67
C ILE A 4 -24.53 -26.49 -30.47
N THR A 5 -25.80 -26.83 -30.66
CA THR A 5 -26.81 -26.78 -29.59
C THR A 5 -26.57 -27.84 -28.51
N ALA A 6 -26.14 -29.06 -28.91
CA ALA A 6 -25.82 -30.13 -27.96
C ALA A 6 -24.58 -29.77 -27.10
N PHE A 7 -23.56 -29.16 -27.71
CA PHE A 7 -22.36 -28.73 -27.01
C PHE A 7 -22.65 -27.58 -26.02
N SER A 8 -23.51 -26.64 -26.43
CA SER A 8 -23.95 -25.54 -25.55
C SER A 8 -24.78 -26.06 -24.37
N LEU A 9 -25.68 -27.01 -24.57
CA LEU A 9 -26.51 -27.61 -23.53
C LEU A 9 -25.69 -28.46 -22.53
N ILE A 10 -24.68 -29.19 -23.02
CA ILE A 10 -23.77 -29.97 -22.16
C ILE A 10 -22.92 -29.06 -21.29
N ASN A 11 -22.47 -27.95 -21.82
CA ASN A 11 -21.69 -26.95 -21.05
C ASN A 11 -22.56 -26.23 -20.01
N ILE A 12 -23.80 -25.91 -20.32
CA ILE A 12 -24.78 -25.34 -19.39
C ILE A 12 -25.12 -26.35 -18.28
N LYS A 13 -25.38 -27.61 -18.62
CA LYS A 13 -25.70 -28.69 -17.65
C LYS A 13 -24.53 -29.02 -16.71
N LYS A 14 -23.29 -28.89 -17.17
CA LYS A 14 -22.09 -29.19 -16.36
C LYS A 14 -21.60 -27.99 -15.53
N GLU A 15 -22.29 -26.83 -15.59
CA GLU A 15 -21.82 -25.57 -14.97
C GLU A 15 -20.34 -25.27 -15.31
N GLY A 16 -19.82 -25.88 -16.40
CA GLY A 16 -18.40 -25.93 -16.70
C GLY A 16 -17.75 -24.55 -16.93
N PHE A 17 -18.53 -23.58 -17.41
CA PHE A 17 -18.04 -22.22 -17.60
C PHE A 17 -18.12 -21.37 -16.32
N LYS A 18 -19.17 -21.51 -15.50
CA LYS A 18 -19.32 -20.72 -14.27
C LYS A 18 -18.28 -21.08 -13.19
N LYS A 19 -17.88 -22.34 -13.11
CA LYS A 19 -16.85 -22.78 -12.13
C LYS A 19 -15.43 -22.44 -12.57
N ARG A 20 -15.17 -22.23 -13.86
CA ARG A 20 -13.83 -21.92 -14.39
C ARG A 20 -13.56 -20.43 -14.49
N GLN A 21 -14.57 -19.60 -14.67
CA GLN A 21 -14.43 -18.17 -14.85
C GLN A 21 -14.73 -17.46 -13.54
N LEU A 22 -13.70 -17.10 -12.81
CA LEU A 22 -13.82 -16.44 -11.50
C LEU A 22 -14.17 -14.96 -11.62
N VAL A 23 -13.68 -14.31 -12.68
CA VAL A 23 -13.87 -12.86 -12.90
C VAL A 23 -13.89 -12.58 -14.40
N THR A 24 -14.80 -11.73 -14.86
CA THR A 24 -14.84 -11.28 -16.25
C THR A 24 -13.93 -10.08 -16.48
N GLU A 25 -13.49 -9.89 -17.73
CA GLU A 25 -12.70 -8.70 -18.12
C GLU A 25 -13.41 -7.40 -17.74
N THR A 26 -14.70 -7.28 -18.04
CA THR A 26 -15.53 -6.12 -17.70
C THR A 26 -15.48 -5.81 -16.22
N TYR A 27 -15.64 -6.81 -15.36
CA TYR A 27 -15.63 -6.63 -13.92
C TYR A 27 -14.28 -6.12 -13.41
N LEU A 28 -13.15 -6.60 -13.95
CA LEU A 28 -11.82 -6.14 -13.53
C LEU A 28 -11.48 -4.76 -14.07
N LEU A 29 -11.91 -4.43 -15.28
CA LEU A 29 -11.73 -3.11 -15.86
C LEU A 29 -12.61 -2.07 -15.16
N ASP A 30 -13.86 -2.43 -14.86
CA ASP A 30 -14.76 -1.57 -14.06
C ASP A 30 -14.18 -1.32 -12.67
N GLN A 31 -13.60 -2.35 -12.03
CA GLN A 31 -12.92 -2.17 -10.75
C GLN A 31 -11.71 -1.22 -10.85
N ARG A 32 -11.02 -1.14 -11.98
CA ARG A 32 -9.92 -0.19 -12.16
C ARG A 32 -10.42 1.26 -12.17
N SER A 33 -11.46 1.55 -12.96
CA SER A 33 -12.08 2.88 -13.01
C SER A 33 -12.69 3.26 -11.66
N TYR A 34 -13.33 2.31 -11.01
CA TYR A 34 -13.94 2.46 -9.70
C TYR A 34 -12.87 2.69 -8.62
N ALA A 35 -11.77 1.95 -8.65
CA ALA A 35 -10.68 2.10 -7.69
C ALA A 35 -9.97 3.45 -7.81
N PHE A 36 -9.84 4.00 -9.02
CA PHE A 36 -9.31 5.35 -9.20
C PHE A 36 -10.27 6.41 -8.65
N SER A 37 -11.57 6.28 -8.91
CA SER A 37 -12.61 7.13 -8.33
C SER A 37 -12.64 7.02 -6.81
N ASP A 38 -12.55 5.80 -6.26
CA ASP A 38 -12.51 5.53 -4.82
C ASP A 38 -11.26 6.11 -4.15
N HIS A 39 -10.11 6.06 -4.82
CA HIS A 39 -8.90 6.69 -4.32
C HIS A 39 -9.06 8.22 -4.22
N TYR A 40 -9.65 8.85 -5.24
CA TYR A 40 -9.94 10.28 -5.22
C TYR A 40 -10.96 10.64 -4.14
N LYS A 41 -12.04 9.87 -4.02
CA LYS A 41 -13.05 10.03 -2.96
C LYS A 41 -12.46 9.83 -1.57
N PHE A 42 -11.57 8.85 -1.40
CA PHE A 42 -10.89 8.65 -0.12
C PHE A 42 -10.18 9.92 0.32
N ARG A 43 -9.46 10.58 -0.59
CA ARG A 43 -8.76 11.83 -0.30
C ARG A 43 -9.69 12.98 0.05
N THR A 44 -10.86 13.05 -0.58
CA THR A 44 -11.80 14.18 -0.43
C THR A 44 -12.85 13.97 0.65
N GLU A 45 -13.26 12.73 0.88
CA GLU A 45 -14.39 12.43 1.76
C GLU A 45 -14.00 11.80 3.11
N TYR A 46 -12.86 11.07 3.15
CA TYR A 46 -12.46 10.27 4.30
C TYR A 46 -11.20 10.76 5.02
N VAL A 47 -10.56 11.79 4.50
CA VAL A 47 -9.50 12.52 5.18
C VAL A 47 -10.04 13.91 5.51
N PRO A 48 -10.99 14.02 6.45
CA PRO A 48 -11.54 15.30 6.85
C PRO A 48 -10.55 16.07 7.68
N ASP A 49 -10.79 17.37 7.79
CA ASP A 49 -10.05 18.32 8.63
C ASP A 49 -9.98 17.93 10.13
N ASP A 50 -10.67 16.88 10.53
CA ASP A 50 -10.79 16.36 11.90
C ASP A 50 -9.68 15.36 12.31
N PHE A 51 -8.50 15.39 11.69
CA PHE A 51 -7.33 14.70 12.24
C PHE A 51 -6.79 15.41 13.50
N LEU A 52 -7.71 15.81 14.35
CA LEU A 52 -7.37 16.24 15.70
C LEU A 52 -6.87 15.02 16.47
N PHE A 53 -5.61 15.05 16.83
CA PHE A 53 -5.02 13.99 17.64
C PHE A 53 -5.86 13.69 18.88
N ASN A 54 -6.13 12.43 19.08
CA ASN A 54 -6.82 11.97 20.26
C ASN A 54 -5.82 11.95 21.44
N LYS A 55 -6.11 12.71 22.50
CA LYS A 55 -5.26 12.77 23.70
C LYS A 55 -5.17 11.44 24.46
N GLU A 56 -6.16 10.55 24.26
CA GLU A 56 -6.25 9.25 24.94
C GLU A 56 -5.56 8.12 24.17
N LYS A 57 -5.09 8.39 22.93
CA LYS A 57 -4.51 7.38 22.06
C LYS A 57 -3.05 7.68 21.73
N LYS A 58 -2.30 6.64 21.37
CA LYS A 58 -0.97 6.82 20.80
C LYS A 58 -1.11 7.36 19.37
N ASN A 59 -0.61 8.57 19.16
CA ASN A 59 -0.66 9.23 17.86
C ASN A 59 0.47 8.72 16.96
N ILE A 60 0.09 8.18 15.82
CA ILE A 60 0.97 7.58 14.82
C ILE A 60 0.93 8.45 13.57
N LEU A 61 2.07 8.99 13.17
CA LEU A 61 2.21 9.74 11.94
C LEU A 61 2.87 8.88 10.86
N ILE A 62 2.14 8.61 9.80
CA ILE A 62 2.69 7.95 8.61
C ILE A 62 3.21 9.04 7.68
N VAL A 63 4.47 8.94 7.30
CA VAL A 63 5.11 9.85 6.34
C VAL A 63 5.44 9.06 5.09
N GLY A 64 4.85 9.49 3.97
CA GLY A 64 5.06 8.78 2.72
C GLY A 64 4.35 9.39 1.52
N ASN A 65 4.60 8.82 0.36
CA ASN A 65 3.88 9.11 -0.88
C ASN A 65 2.60 8.25 -0.97
N SER A 66 2.14 7.96 -2.18
CA SER A 66 0.98 7.09 -2.41
C SER A 66 1.07 5.71 -1.74
N TYR A 67 2.27 5.17 -1.54
CA TYR A 67 2.47 3.92 -0.78
C TYR A 67 2.28 4.10 0.73
N GLY A 68 2.71 5.24 1.28
CA GLY A 68 2.38 5.61 2.65
C GLY A 68 0.88 5.81 2.84
N GLU A 69 0.22 6.38 1.84
CA GLU A 69 -1.24 6.51 1.80
C GLU A 69 -1.95 5.16 1.77
N ASP A 70 -1.44 4.18 1.02
CA ASP A 70 -1.99 2.83 0.99
C ASP A 70 -1.86 2.12 2.34
N LEU A 71 -0.72 2.29 3.01
CA LEU A 71 -0.54 1.80 4.38
C LEU A 71 -1.50 2.49 5.35
N PHE A 72 -1.64 3.82 5.25
CA PHE A 72 -2.60 4.58 6.05
C PHE A 72 -4.04 4.09 5.84
N LYS A 73 -4.49 3.90 4.58
CA LYS A 73 -5.80 3.32 4.27
C LYS A 73 -6.00 1.96 4.94
N SER A 74 -4.96 1.13 4.97
CA SER A 74 -5.04 -0.19 5.60
C SER A 74 -5.37 -0.09 7.10
N PHE A 75 -4.83 0.89 7.81
CA PHE A 75 -5.17 1.14 9.21
C PHE A 75 -6.51 1.86 9.35
N PHE A 76 -6.76 2.87 8.53
CA PHE A 76 -8.00 3.66 8.57
C PHE A 76 -9.25 2.80 8.42
N PHE A 77 -9.30 1.92 7.42
CA PHE A 77 -10.43 1.01 7.23
C PHE A 77 -10.54 -0.08 8.29
N ASN A 78 -9.53 -0.26 9.11
CA ASN A 78 -9.48 -1.23 10.19
C ASN A 78 -9.30 -0.57 11.57
N LYS A 79 -9.62 0.71 11.71
CA LYS A 79 -9.39 1.49 12.95
C LYS A 79 -9.98 0.85 14.22
N LEU A 80 -11.05 0.08 14.09
CA LEU A 80 -11.64 -0.67 15.22
C LEU A 80 -10.76 -1.84 15.69
N LEU A 81 -9.84 -2.33 14.88
CA LEU A 81 -8.86 -3.34 15.25
C LEU A 81 -7.63 -2.76 15.96
N TYR A 82 -7.49 -1.43 15.95
CA TYR A 82 -6.37 -0.69 16.53
C TYR A 82 -6.89 0.42 17.46
N PRO A 83 -7.69 0.08 18.48
CA PRO A 83 -8.39 1.06 19.30
C PRO A 83 -7.45 1.98 20.08
N GLU A 84 -6.23 1.52 20.38
CA GLU A 84 -5.20 2.25 21.11
C GLU A 84 -4.41 3.25 20.27
N TYR A 85 -4.57 3.23 18.93
CA TYR A 85 -3.83 4.09 18.01
C TYR A 85 -4.74 5.07 17.30
N HIS A 86 -4.17 6.24 17.04
CA HIS A 86 -4.72 7.23 16.13
C HIS A 86 -3.71 7.47 15.01
N PHE A 87 -4.13 7.29 13.75
CA PHE A 87 -3.26 7.38 12.58
C PHE A 87 -3.50 8.68 11.84
N ALA A 88 -2.40 9.36 11.47
CA ALA A 88 -2.37 10.51 10.59
C ALA A 88 -1.41 10.24 9.42
N LEU A 89 -1.54 10.98 8.33
CA LEU A 89 -0.70 10.87 7.15
C LEU A 89 -0.15 12.23 6.74
N ILE A 90 1.16 12.28 6.52
CA ILE A 90 1.81 13.39 5.81
C ILE A 90 2.39 12.87 4.50
N SER A 91 2.06 13.56 3.42
CA SER A 91 2.62 13.32 2.11
C SER A 91 3.21 14.62 1.56
N GLY A 92 4.50 14.64 1.27
CA GLY A 92 5.20 15.81 0.75
C GLY A 92 5.57 15.69 -0.72
N LYS A 93 5.65 16.81 -1.41
CA LYS A 93 6.15 16.90 -2.78
C LYS A 93 7.13 18.06 -2.87
N LYS A 94 8.28 17.88 -3.53
CA LYS A 94 9.21 18.97 -3.77
C LYS A 94 8.59 19.97 -4.75
N ARG A 95 8.59 21.26 -4.38
CA ARG A 95 7.86 22.33 -5.06
C ARG A 95 8.20 22.49 -6.56
N TYR A 96 9.40 22.14 -6.98
CA TYR A 96 9.91 22.40 -8.33
C TYR A 96 10.29 21.14 -9.15
N LYS A 97 10.03 19.95 -8.62
CA LYS A 97 10.28 18.68 -9.33
C LYS A 97 9.17 17.71 -9.04
N ASP A 98 8.69 17.00 -10.06
CA ASP A 98 7.65 15.95 -9.94
C ASP A 98 8.11 14.69 -9.20
N THR A 99 9.15 14.81 -8.39
CA THR A 99 9.75 13.71 -7.63
C THR A 99 9.30 13.75 -6.17
N ASN A 100 8.86 12.60 -5.70
CA ASN A 100 8.39 12.41 -4.34
C ASN A 100 9.57 12.20 -3.38
N TYR A 101 10.01 13.24 -2.69
CA TYR A 101 11.08 13.18 -1.69
C TYR A 101 10.48 13.30 -0.28
N GLN A 102 9.89 12.21 0.20
CA GLN A 102 9.12 12.25 1.43
C GLN A 102 9.99 12.47 2.68
N VAL A 103 11.09 11.72 2.75
CA VAL A 103 12.01 11.77 3.90
C VAL A 103 12.76 13.10 3.91
N TYR A 104 13.17 13.61 2.75
CA TYR A 104 13.77 14.91 2.61
C TYR A 104 12.82 16.03 3.05
N CYS A 105 11.57 15.98 2.60
CA CYS A 105 10.57 16.99 2.97
C CYS A 105 10.23 16.96 4.46
N LEU A 106 10.23 15.81 5.09
CA LEU A 106 10.10 15.70 6.55
C LEU A 106 11.28 16.37 7.26
N LYS A 107 12.51 16.17 6.76
CA LYS A 107 13.70 16.86 7.30
C LYS A 107 13.54 18.38 7.26
N GLU A 108 13.17 18.92 6.10
CA GLU A 108 12.98 20.36 5.92
C GLU A 108 11.87 20.91 6.83
N LEU A 109 10.81 20.15 7.03
CA LEU A 109 9.72 20.48 7.96
C LEU A 109 10.24 20.57 9.41
N ILE A 110 10.98 19.56 9.87
CA ILE A 110 11.56 19.53 11.23
C ILE A 110 12.51 20.70 11.46
N LEU A 111 13.29 21.07 10.43
CA LEU A 111 14.24 22.17 10.49
C LEU A 111 13.60 23.56 10.25
N ASN A 112 12.26 23.65 10.16
CA ASN A 112 11.52 24.88 9.84
C ASN A 112 11.92 25.55 8.51
N ASN A 113 12.42 24.75 7.55
CA ASN A 113 12.82 25.22 6.23
C ASN A 113 11.71 25.01 5.19
N ASN A 114 10.57 25.66 5.39
CA ASN A 114 9.33 25.44 4.63
C ASN A 114 9.35 25.91 3.16
N THR A 115 10.47 26.44 2.66
CA THR A 115 10.54 27.03 1.31
C THR A 115 10.76 26.01 0.21
N VAL A 116 11.21 24.80 0.53
CA VAL A 116 11.71 23.82 -0.45
C VAL A 116 10.68 22.72 -0.78
N CYS A 117 9.79 22.43 0.15
CA CYS A 117 8.79 21.36 -0.01
C CYS A 117 7.37 21.92 0.02
N GLU A 118 6.55 21.42 -0.89
CA GLU A 118 5.10 21.56 -0.83
C GLU A 118 4.55 20.32 -0.16
N VAL A 119 4.03 20.47 1.04
CA VAL A 119 3.36 19.40 1.73
C VAL A 119 1.93 19.36 1.21
N ARG A 120 1.54 18.25 0.60
CA ARG A 120 0.13 18.00 0.29
C ARG A 120 -0.55 17.72 1.60
N ASP A 121 -1.18 18.76 2.08
CA ASP A 121 -1.84 18.75 3.35
C ASP A 121 -3.19 18.04 3.24
N PHE A 122 -3.34 16.99 4.00
CA PHE A 122 -4.65 16.46 4.31
C PHE A 122 -5.23 17.15 5.54
N THR A 123 -4.43 18.03 6.17
CA THR A 123 -4.83 18.80 7.35
C THR A 123 -4.07 20.10 7.42
N ASN A 124 -4.73 21.16 7.82
CA ASN A 124 -4.18 22.51 7.89
C ASN A 124 -3.12 22.72 9.01
N ASN A 125 -2.68 21.66 9.70
CA ASN A 125 -1.83 21.81 10.87
C ASN A 125 -0.76 20.73 11.05
N ILE A 126 0.10 20.58 10.02
CA ILE A 126 1.16 19.57 9.99
C ILE A 126 2.13 19.69 11.16
N ILE A 127 2.51 20.91 11.54
CA ILE A 127 3.44 21.14 12.65
C ILE A 127 2.82 20.65 13.95
N GLU A 128 1.57 21.00 14.20
CA GLU A 128 0.84 20.53 15.38
C GLU A 128 0.67 19.01 15.39
N GLN A 129 0.45 18.39 14.22
CA GLN A 129 0.40 16.94 14.10
C GLN A 129 1.74 16.31 14.44
N TYR A 130 2.83 16.84 13.90
CA TYR A 130 4.17 16.37 14.20
C TYR A 130 4.48 16.49 15.70
N GLU A 131 4.20 17.64 16.32
CA GLU A 131 4.44 17.87 17.75
C GLU A 131 3.71 16.86 18.64
N LYS A 132 2.44 16.57 18.34
CA LYS A 132 1.59 15.64 19.09
C LYS A 132 1.83 14.17 18.78
N THR A 133 2.70 13.87 17.83
CA THR A 133 3.02 12.51 17.39
C THR A 133 3.92 11.81 18.41
N HIS A 134 3.62 10.53 18.69
CA HIS A 134 4.46 9.66 19.51
C HIS A 134 5.34 8.75 18.64
N VAL A 135 4.82 8.33 17.50
CA VAL A 135 5.48 7.38 16.59
C VAL A 135 5.42 7.90 15.18
N VAL A 136 6.56 7.94 14.50
CA VAL A 136 6.65 8.25 13.07
C VAL A 136 6.95 6.98 12.28
N VAL A 137 6.10 6.68 11.31
CA VAL A 137 6.26 5.57 10.38
C VAL A 137 6.69 6.10 9.02
N LEU A 138 7.89 5.81 8.61
CA LEU A 138 8.42 6.16 7.30
C LEU A 138 8.06 5.05 6.30
N SER A 139 7.13 5.35 5.38
CA SER A 139 6.59 4.40 4.41
C SER A 139 6.45 5.04 3.03
N THR A 140 7.40 4.82 2.16
CA THR A 140 7.48 5.49 0.86
C THR A 140 8.01 4.56 -0.24
N LEU A 141 8.04 5.02 -1.48
CA LEU A 141 8.67 4.33 -2.62
C LEU A 141 10.19 4.13 -2.44
N TRP A 142 10.79 4.84 -1.51
CA TRP A 142 12.23 4.81 -1.24
C TRP A 142 13.08 5.18 -2.45
N THR A 143 13.07 6.44 -2.80
CA THR A 143 13.99 7.01 -3.78
C THR A 143 15.42 7.04 -3.25
N LYS A 144 16.38 7.27 -4.13
CA LYS A 144 17.78 7.43 -3.72
C LYS A 144 17.93 8.58 -2.71
N ASP A 145 17.30 9.71 -2.97
CA ASP A 145 17.36 10.89 -2.09
C ASP A 145 16.69 10.61 -0.72
N ASP A 146 15.59 9.85 -0.69
CA ASP A 146 14.98 9.45 0.59
C ASP A 146 15.95 8.60 1.42
N ILE A 147 16.65 7.65 0.78
CA ILE A 147 17.61 6.77 1.45
C ILE A 147 18.84 7.55 1.95
N GLU A 148 19.35 8.49 1.15
CA GLU A 148 20.51 9.31 1.51
C GLU A 148 20.24 10.23 2.71
N ASN A 149 19.01 10.75 2.86
CA ASN A 149 18.61 11.60 3.98
C ASN A 149 18.09 10.83 5.20
N LEU A 150 17.83 9.51 5.06
CA LEU A 150 17.14 8.73 6.09
C LEU A 150 17.85 8.69 7.44
N ASP A 151 19.16 8.49 7.44
CA ASP A 151 19.96 8.42 8.69
C ASP A 151 19.88 9.72 9.51
N GLU A 152 19.93 10.88 8.84
CA GLU A 152 19.83 12.18 9.47
C GLU A 152 18.42 12.43 10.00
N VAL A 153 17.39 12.13 9.20
CA VAL A 153 15.98 12.28 9.62
C VAL A 153 15.67 11.42 10.84
N ILE A 154 16.15 10.18 10.89
CA ILE A 154 15.96 9.32 12.06
C ILE A 154 16.57 9.97 13.31
N LYS A 155 17.78 10.51 13.21
CA LYS A 155 18.44 11.18 14.35
C LYS A 155 17.68 12.41 14.82
N LEU A 156 17.13 13.22 13.91
CA LEU A 156 16.27 14.35 14.24
C LEU A 156 15.01 13.89 14.98
N LEU A 157 14.33 12.88 14.45
CA LEU A 157 13.13 12.33 15.08
C LEU A 157 13.40 11.76 16.46
N LEU A 158 14.51 11.03 16.64
CA LEU A 158 14.91 10.49 17.94
C LEU A 158 15.28 11.60 18.94
N LYS A 159 15.89 12.71 18.48
CA LYS A 159 16.17 13.88 19.30
C LYS A 159 14.89 14.54 19.80
N ASP A 160 13.82 14.49 19.02
CA ASP A 160 12.49 14.99 19.37
C ASP A 160 11.63 13.94 20.10
N ASP A 161 12.28 12.95 20.73
CA ASP A 161 11.63 11.85 21.49
C ASP A 161 10.58 11.05 20.69
N LYS A 162 10.69 11.04 19.36
CA LYS A 162 9.80 10.24 18.52
C LYS A 162 10.31 8.81 18.38
N ARG A 163 9.42 7.84 18.57
CA ARG A 163 9.71 6.46 18.17
C ARG A 163 9.61 6.34 16.66
N VAL A 164 10.63 5.77 16.01
CA VAL A 164 10.70 5.69 14.56
C VAL A 164 10.52 4.24 14.10
N ILE A 165 9.71 4.08 13.06
CA ILE A 165 9.52 2.80 12.34
C ILE A 165 9.79 3.05 10.87
N ILE A 166 10.59 2.20 10.25
CA ILE A 166 10.83 2.18 8.81
C ILE A 166 10.10 0.97 8.23
N THR A 167 9.35 1.16 7.14
CA THR A 167 8.78 0.03 6.41
C THR A 167 9.60 -0.31 5.18
N SER A 168 9.57 -1.57 4.77
CA SER A 168 10.06 -1.98 3.46
C SER A 168 9.31 -1.24 2.33
N PRO A 169 9.84 -1.22 1.10
CA PRO A 169 9.03 -0.94 -0.07
C PRO A 169 7.78 -1.81 -0.10
N SER A 170 6.68 -1.26 -0.60
CA SER A 170 5.49 -2.05 -0.90
C SER A 170 5.76 -2.99 -2.08
N LEU A 171 4.95 -4.04 -2.18
CA LEU A 171 5.03 -4.98 -3.31
C LEU A 171 4.59 -4.28 -4.60
N GLU A 172 5.45 -4.32 -5.61
CA GLU A 172 5.17 -3.79 -6.93
C GLU A 172 5.21 -4.90 -7.99
N SER A 173 4.20 -4.96 -8.83
CA SER A 173 4.22 -5.84 -9.99
C SER A 173 4.94 -5.18 -11.16
N LYS A 174 5.39 -6.01 -12.10
CA LYS A 174 5.84 -5.51 -13.40
C LYS A 174 4.69 -4.84 -14.14
N ILE A 175 4.98 -3.70 -14.80
CA ILE A 175 4.04 -3.03 -15.69
C ILE A 175 4.05 -3.71 -17.06
N PHE A 176 2.88 -4.09 -17.56
CA PHE A 176 2.72 -4.77 -18.85
C PHE A 176 2.19 -3.80 -19.92
N LYS A 177 2.93 -3.67 -21.01
CA LYS A 177 2.54 -2.88 -22.19
C LYS A 177 1.51 -3.65 -23.05
N PRO A 178 0.66 -2.95 -23.83
CA PRO A 178 0.68 -1.49 -24.09
C PRO A 178 -0.09 -0.64 -23.07
N HIS A 179 -0.95 -1.22 -22.23
CA HIS A 179 -1.93 -0.50 -21.41
C HIS A 179 -1.48 -0.20 -19.97
N ASN A 180 -0.21 -0.43 -19.64
CA ASN A 180 0.34 -0.28 -18.30
C ASN A 180 -0.42 -1.12 -17.25
N PHE A 181 -0.86 -2.30 -17.64
CA PHE A 181 -1.56 -3.23 -16.75
C PHE A 181 -0.64 -3.78 -15.66
N ASN A 182 -1.20 -4.06 -14.49
CA ASN A 182 -0.57 -4.97 -13.55
C ASN A 182 -0.67 -6.43 -14.08
N LEU A 183 -0.06 -7.36 -13.36
CA LEU A 183 -0.03 -8.76 -13.80
C LEU A 183 -1.44 -9.35 -13.97
N LEU A 184 -2.33 -9.12 -13.01
CA LEU A 184 -3.69 -9.66 -13.04
C LEU A 184 -4.48 -9.11 -14.23
N ASP A 185 -4.47 -7.79 -14.42
CA ASP A 185 -5.15 -7.15 -15.56
C ASP A 185 -4.59 -7.63 -16.90
N SER A 186 -3.27 -7.89 -16.98
CA SER A 186 -2.65 -8.39 -18.22
C SER A 186 -3.09 -9.81 -18.55
N LEU A 187 -3.30 -10.67 -17.56
CA LEU A 187 -3.82 -12.04 -17.76
C LEU A 187 -5.26 -11.99 -18.26
N VAL A 188 -6.11 -11.20 -17.61
CA VAL A 188 -7.51 -11.02 -18.04
C VAL A 188 -7.61 -10.43 -19.44
N TYR A 189 -6.81 -9.43 -19.75
CA TYR A 189 -6.80 -8.82 -21.09
C TYR A 189 -6.44 -9.82 -22.19
N LYS A 190 -5.51 -10.73 -21.93
CA LYS A 190 -5.07 -11.75 -22.88
C LYS A 190 -6.09 -12.88 -23.05
N SER A 191 -6.63 -13.40 -21.98
CA SER A 191 -7.49 -14.57 -21.98
C SER A 191 -8.99 -14.23 -22.03
N LYS A 192 -9.36 -12.95 -21.86
CA LYS A 192 -10.74 -12.47 -21.72
C LYS A 192 -11.50 -13.08 -20.52
N ALA A 193 -10.81 -13.87 -19.72
CA ALA A 193 -11.31 -14.52 -18.52
C ALA A 193 -10.16 -14.74 -17.53
N LEU A 194 -10.47 -14.96 -16.27
CA LEU A 194 -9.53 -15.34 -15.25
C LEU A 194 -9.87 -16.72 -14.71
N LEU A 195 -8.96 -17.68 -14.88
CA LEU A 195 -9.09 -19.03 -14.36
C LEU A 195 -8.41 -19.12 -12.98
N GLU A 196 -8.70 -20.18 -12.21
CA GLU A 196 -8.03 -20.42 -10.92
C GLU A 196 -6.53 -20.58 -11.09
N GLU A 197 -6.10 -21.29 -12.14
CA GLU A 197 -4.69 -21.45 -12.48
C GLU A 197 -3.97 -20.13 -12.80
N ASP A 198 -4.67 -19.17 -13.43
CA ASP A 198 -4.14 -17.83 -13.69
C ASP A 198 -3.94 -17.05 -12.37
N ILE A 199 -4.87 -17.20 -11.43
CA ILE A 199 -4.78 -16.59 -10.11
C ILE A 199 -3.59 -17.17 -9.35
N ASP A 200 -3.43 -18.47 -9.32
CA ASP A 200 -2.31 -19.13 -8.62
C ASP A 200 -0.97 -18.79 -9.26
N PHE A 201 -0.93 -18.74 -10.58
CA PHE A 201 0.23 -18.24 -11.31
C PHE A 201 0.55 -16.80 -10.90
N ALA A 202 -0.44 -15.91 -10.89
CA ALA A 202 -0.24 -14.51 -10.55
C ALA A 202 0.23 -14.32 -9.09
N LYS A 203 -0.32 -15.05 -8.13
CA LYS A 203 0.12 -15.03 -6.73
C LYS A 203 1.60 -15.38 -6.59
N LYS A 204 2.04 -16.47 -7.25
CA LYS A 204 3.43 -16.93 -7.24
C LYS A 204 4.37 -15.95 -7.96
N GLN A 205 3.93 -15.36 -9.07
CA GLN A 205 4.73 -14.35 -9.78
C GLN A 205 4.86 -13.07 -8.96
N MET A 206 3.82 -12.62 -8.27
CA MET A 206 3.90 -11.47 -7.36
C MET A 206 4.91 -11.73 -6.23
N TYR A 207 4.96 -12.95 -5.69
CA TYR A 207 5.94 -13.33 -4.68
C TYR A 207 7.39 -13.22 -5.21
N LYS A 208 7.62 -13.63 -6.47
CA LYS A 208 8.96 -13.47 -7.09
C LYS A 208 9.39 -12.02 -7.24
N TYR A 209 8.46 -11.08 -7.36
CA TYR A 209 8.79 -9.66 -7.44
C TYR A 209 9.33 -9.08 -6.13
N LEU A 210 9.14 -9.76 -4.99
CA LEU A 210 9.79 -9.37 -3.73
C LEU A 210 11.31 -9.31 -3.85
N ALA A 211 11.91 -10.19 -4.65
CA ALA A 211 13.34 -10.21 -4.88
C ALA A 211 13.87 -8.91 -5.53
N ILE A 212 13.04 -8.19 -6.28
CA ILE A 212 13.42 -6.93 -6.94
C ILE A 212 13.72 -5.83 -5.92
N SER A 213 13.03 -5.85 -4.78
CA SER A 213 13.23 -4.88 -3.69
C SER A 213 14.27 -5.30 -2.65
N ASP A 214 14.91 -6.46 -2.82
CA ASP A 214 15.79 -7.05 -1.79
C ASP A 214 16.99 -6.16 -1.44
N ASP A 215 17.62 -5.52 -2.42
CA ASP A 215 18.76 -4.62 -2.16
C ASP A 215 18.33 -3.36 -1.40
N LYS A 216 17.18 -2.77 -1.72
CA LYS A 216 16.62 -1.66 -0.95
C LYS A 216 16.30 -2.11 0.47
N ASN A 217 15.70 -3.30 0.64
CA ASN A 217 15.41 -3.89 1.95
C ASN A 217 16.67 -4.04 2.80
N LYS A 218 17.77 -4.54 2.22
CA LYS A 218 19.05 -4.67 2.91
C LYS A 218 19.59 -3.33 3.40
N ILE A 219 19.55 -2.30 2.54
CA ILE A 219 20.01 -0.95 2.87
C ILE A 219 19.17 -0.36 4.00
N LEU A 220 17.83 -0.38 3.88
CA LEU A 220 16.91 0.15 4.86
C LEU A 220 17.06 -0.55 6.22
N LYS A 221 17.17 -1.88 6.21
CA LYS A 221 17.38 -2.68 7.42
C LYS A 221 18.73 -2.35 8.09
N LYS A 222 19.79 -2.11 7.30
CA LYS A 222 21.09 -1.68 7.82
C LYS A 222 20.99 -0.32 8.50
N ILE A 223 20.30 0.65 7.90
CA ILE A 223 20.07 1.98 8.49
C ILE A 223 19.24 1.87 9.76
N ALA A 224 18.16 1.08 9.75
CA ALA A 224 17.33 0.85 10.92
C ALA A 224 18.13 0.26 12.09
N ASN A 225 18.92 -0.78 11.83
CA ASN A 225 19.77 -1.43 12.83
C ASN A 225 20.83 -0.47 13.41
N LYS A 226 21.48 0.33 12.56
CA LYS A 226 22.47 1.35 12.98
C LYS A 226 21.86 2.35 13.98
N ASN A 227 20.63 2.77 13.74
CA ASN A 227 19.93 3.75 14.57
C ASN A 227 19.07 3.11 15.68
N LYS A 228 19.07 1.78 15.80
CA LYS A 228 18.26 1.01 16.77
C LYS A 228 16.77 1.30 16.66
N VAL A 229 16.26 1.52 15.45
CA VAL A 229 14.84 1.73 15.16
C VAL A 229 14.21 0.47 14.54
N LYS A 230 12.89 0.37 14.65
CA LYS A 230 12.14 -0.79 14.16
C LYS A 230 12.07 -0.79 12.63
N TYR A 231 12.33 -1.95 12.01
CA TYR A 231 12.12 -2.18 10.58
C TYR A 231 11.02 -3.23 10.37
N LEU A 232 10.01 -2.92 9.55
CA LEU A 232 8.86 -3.78 9.28
C LEU A 232 8.77 -4.11 7.79
N LEU A 233 8.69 -5.40 7.47
CA LEU A 233 8.49 -5.87 6.11
C LEU A 233 7.00 -5.83 5.75
N GLN A 234 6.62 -5.04 4.74
CA GLN A 234 5.24 -5.01 4.27
C GLN A 234 4.81 -6.35 3.65
N SER A 235 5.76 -7.08 3.07
CA SER A 235 5.51 -8.42 2.53
C SER A 235 4.98 -9.42 3.55
N ASP A 236 5.21 -9.21 4.86
CA ASP A 236 4.72 -10.12 5.89
C ASP A 236 3.18 -10.19 5.95
N PHE A 237 2.50 -9.09 5.61
CA PHE A 237 1.03 -9.08 5.53
C PHE A 237 0.49 -9.06 4.09
N GLN A 238 1.33 -8.75 3.09
CA GLN A 238 0.96 -8.77 1.67
C GLN A 238 1.06 -10.18 1.07
N CYS A 239 1.80 -11.09 1.71
CA CYS A 239 2.09 -12.41 1.18
C CYS A 239 1.94 -13.51 2.24
N ASP A 240 1.73 -14.74 1.77
CA ASP A 240 1.89 -15.96 2.55
C ASP A 240 3.27 -16.56 2.26
N ASN A 241 4.24 -16.27 3.12
CA ASN A 241 5.62 -16.72 2.95
C ASN A 241 5.75 -18.26 2.97
N LYS A 242 4.84 -18.98 3.67
CA LYS A 242 4.86 -20.44 3.73
C LYS A 242 4.47 -21.06 2.37
N LYS A 243 3.60 -20.40 1.63
CA LYS A 243 3.15 -20.83 0.31
C LYS A 243 3.95 -20.21 -0.83
N SER A 244 4.81 -19.22 -0.53
CA SER A 244 5.50 -18.40 -1.54
C SER A 244 4.52 -17.74 -2.50
N GLU A 245 3.46 -17.16 -1.96
CA GLU A 245 2.37 -16.53 -2.69
C GLU A 245 2.00 -15.18 -2.09
N CYS A 246 1.69 -14.18 -2.93
CA CYS A 246 1.15 -12.90 -2.48
C CYS A 246 -0.35 -12.79 -2.74
N TYR A 247 -1.04 -12.04 -1.89
CA TYR A 247 -2.46 -11.80 -2.05
C TYR A 247 -2.68 -10.83 -3.22
N ILE A 248 -3.51 -11.20 -4.17
CA ILE A 248 -3.88 -10.40 -5.35
C ILE A 248 -5.39 -10.14 -5.43
N LEU A 249 -6.17 -11.00 -4.80
CA LEU A 249 -7.61 -10.89 -4.61
C LEU A 249 -7.96 -11.07 -3.14
N THR A 250 -9.01 -10.39 -2.70
CA THR A 250 -9.64 -10.64 -1.40
C THR A 250 -10.39 -11.98 -1.40
N ASP A 251 -10.86 -12.42 -0.22
CA ASP A 251 -11.68 -13.64 -0.12
C ASP A 251 -13.00 -13.51 -0.93
N GLN A 252 -13.52 -12.29 -1.11
CA GLN A 252 -14.69 -11.99 -1.95
C GLN A 252 -14.34 -11.75 -3.42
N LYS A 253 -13.12 -12.06 -3.84
CA LYS A 253 -12.64 -11.89 -5.21
C LYS A 253 -12.53 -10.44 -5.71
N TYR A 254 -12.46 -9.45 -4.81
CA TYR A 254 -12.10 -8.08 -5.20
C TYR A 254 -10.59 -7.97 -5.40
N LYS A 255 -10.18 -7.14 -6.37
CA LYS A 255 -8.76 -6.84 -6.60
C LYS A 255 -8.14 -6.16 -5.38
N ILE A 256 -6.94 -6.59 -5.02
CA ILE A 256 -6.15 -5.93 -3.97
C ILE A 256 -5.42 -4.71 -4.54
N TYR A 257 -4.87 -4.83 -5.75
CA TYR A 257 -4.13 -3.76 -6.41
C TYR A 257 -4.90 -3.24 -7.61
N TRP A 258 -5.05 -1.91 -7.75
CA TRP A 258 -5.71 -1.30 -8.91
C TRP A 258 -4.74 -1.03 -10.06
N ASP A 259 -3.43 -0.88 -9.76
CA ASP A 259 -2.35 -0.77 -10.72
C ASP A 259 -1.19 -1.71 -10.36
N TYR A 260 0.04 -1.32 -10.64
CA TYR A 260 1.22 -2.13 -10.37
C TYR A 260 1.56 -2.32 -8.88
N GLY A 261 1.01 -1.53 -7.97
CA GLY A 261 1.35 -1.63 -6.54
C GLY A 261 0.38 -0.94 -5.58
N HIS A 262 -0.50 -0.06 -6.05
CA HIS A 262 -1.42 0.68 -5.19
C HIS A 262 -2.67 -0.11 -4.84
N TYR A 263 -3.14 0.04 -3.58
CA TYR A 263 -4.28 -0.70 -3.08
C TYR A 263 -5.62 -0.11 -3.52
N THR A 264 -6.55 -1.00 -3.87
CA THR A 264 -7.98 -0.67 -3.84
C THR A 264 -8.44 -0.47 -2.40
N ASN A 265 -9.60 0.15 -2.18
CA ASN A 265 -10.16 0.24 -0.82
C ASN A 265 -10.45 -1.15 -0.23
N ALA A 266 -10.95 -2.09 -1.05
CA ALA A 266 -11.15 -3.48 -0.65
C ALA A 266 -9.82 -4.17 -0.30
N GLY A 267 -8.77 -3.93 -1.09
CA GLY A 267 -7.42 -4.41 -0.86
C GLY A 267 -6.82 -3.87 0.44
N ALA A 268 -6.89 -2.56 0.66
CA ALA A 268 -6.41 -1.93 1.88
C ALA A 268 -7.12 -2.50 3.12
N LYS A 269 -8.46 -2.63 3.07
CA LYS A 269 -9.23 -3.25 4.16
C LYS A 269 -8.82 -4.70 4.43
N TYR A 270 -8.60 -5.48 3.37
CA TYR A 270 -8.17 -6.87 3.46
C TYR A 270 -6.76 -7.00 4.05
N LEU A 271 -5.81 -6.25 3.51
CA LEU A 271 -4.41 -6.28 3.95
C LEU A 271 -4.23 -5.75 5.36
N GLY A 272 -4.98 -4.71 5.76
CA GLY A 272 -4.98 -4.21 7.14
C GLY A 272 -5.47 -5.25 8.15
N LYS A 273 -6.48 -6.09 7.79
CA LYS A 273 -6.87 -7.24 8.63
C LYS A 273 -5.77 -8.30 8.72
N LYS A 274 -5.05 -8.56 7.61
CA LYS A 274 -3.91 -9.49 7.63
C LYS A 274 -2.80 -8.97 8.53
N ALA A 275 -2.45 -7.69 8.41
CA ALA A 275 -1.46 -7.03 9.26
C ALA A 275 -1.83 -7.14 10.75
N HIS A 276 -3.08 -6.87 11.10
CA HIS A 276 -3.57 -7.02 12.48
C HIS A 276 -3.46 -8.47 12.98
N LYS A 277 -3.92 -9.43 12.17
CA LYS A 277 -3.93 -10.85 12.54
C LYS A 277 -2.54 -11.40 12.90
N ILE A 278 -1.48 -10.89 12.25
CA ILE A 278 -0.10 -11.31 12.52
C ILE A 278 0.61 -10.41 13.53
N GLY A 279 -0.07 -9.42 14.10
CA GLY A 279 0.54 -8.44 15.01
C GLY A 279 1.64 -7.60 14.35
N TRP A 280 1.54 -7.33 13.05
CA TRP A 280 2.57 -6.64 12.27
C TRP A 280 2.90 -5.25 12.83
N PHE A 281 1.86 -4.52 13.25
CA PHE A 281 1.99 -3.19 13.85
C PHE A 281 1.77 -3.27 15.37
N ASN A 282 2.63 -4.03 16.07
CA ASN A 282 2.62 -4.05 17.53
C ASN A 282 3.74 -3.14 18.06
N LEU A 283 3.38 -2.15 18.87
CA LEU A 283 4.29 -1.17 19.48
C LEU A 283 4.68 -1.51 20.93
N ASN A 284 4.20 -2.62 21.44
CA ASN A 284 4.56 -3.10 22.77
C ASN A 284 5.94 -3.74 22.77
#